data_c38875b5e151da6b654819b32aaa08a1
#
_entry.id   c38875b5e151da6b654819b32aaa08a1
#
_cell.length_a   1.000
_cell.length_b   1.000
_cell.length_c   1.000
_cell.angle_alpha   90.00
_cell.angle_beta   90.00
_cell.angle_gamma   90.00
#
_symmetry.space_group_name_H-M   'P 1'
#
loop_
_entity.id
_entity.type
_entity.pdbx_description
1 polymer ?
#
loop_
_entity_poly.entity_id
_entity_poly.type
_entity_poly.pdbx_seq_one_letter_code
_entity_poly.pdbx_strand_id
1 'polypeptide(L)'
;LTEHLKINDPALQLGPLLLIHWRNRIIHRKSTASLTASQIMALKDANNQIKDNYKHLCSYKLLEDFNIGLPTLKDVSSLIAMTINYVHAVENHIPEPESKEDLENWLKNLDLYNEYERAQRVALSKHNPLGYMTNFFNTQCPKLLTAYKLFC
;
A
#
# COMPACT_ATOMS: atom_id res chain seq x y z
N LEU A 1 -5.97 5.44 10.66
CA LEU A 1 -5.93 5.61 9.20
C LEU A 1 -7.02 4.77 8.52
N THR A 2 -7.10 3.47 8.79
CA THR A 2 -8.08 2.54 8.16
C THR A 2 -9.53 2.92 8.40
N GLU A 3 -9.87 3.40 9.60
CA GLU A 3 -11.23 3.89 9.92
C GLU A 3 -11.62 5.10 9.06
N HIS A 4 -10.70 6.05 8.86
CA HIS A 4 -10.94 7.23 8.02
C HIS A 4 -11.08 6.86 6.54
N LEU A 5 -10.35 5.84 6.09
CA LEU A 5 -10.39 5.37 4.71
C LEU A 5 -11.50 4.33 4.47
N LYS A 6 -12.30 3.98 5.48
CA LYS A 6 -13.37 2.97 5.38
C LYS A 6 -12.92 1.63 4.79
N ILE A 7 -11.66 1.24 5.02
CA ILE A 7 -11.14 -0.06 4.61
C ILE A 7 -11.64 -1.09 5.64
N ASN A 8 -12.70 -1.80 5.31
CA ASN A 8 -13.38 -2.72 6.25
C ASN A 8 -12.95 -4.19 6.09
N ASP A 9 -12.01 -4.49 5.21
CA ASP A 9 -11.49 -5.85 5.02
C ASP A 9 -10.49 -6.22 6.13
N PRO A 10 -10.80 -7.21 7.01
CA PRO A 10 -9.90 -7.62 8.09
C PRO A 10 -8.53 -8.11 7.58
N ALA A 11 -8.48 -8.76 6.42
CA ALA A 11 -7.22 -9.22 5.84
C ALA A 11 -6.30 -8.06 5.48
N LEU A 12 -6.86 -6.98 4.91
CA LEU A 12 -6.10 -5.77 4.56
C LEU A 12 -5.65 -5.00 5.80
N GLN A 13 -6.44 -4.97 6.85
CA GLN A 13 -6.07 -4.26 8.09
C GLN A 13 -5.05 -5.03 8.92
N LEU A 14 -5.25 -6.32 9.07
CA LEU A 14 -4.52 -7.15 10.04
C LEU A 14 -3.34 -7.91 9.43
N GLY A 15 -3.34 -8.14 8.11
CA GLY A 15 -2.21 -8.77 7.42
C GLY A 15 -0.90 -8.00 7.60
N PRO A 16 -0.85 -6.69 7.25
CA PRO A 16 0.33 -5.85 7.48
C PRO A 16 0.74 -5.77 8.95
N LEU A 17 -0.24 -5.65 9.86
CA LEU A 17 0.02 -5.59 11.29
C LEU A 17 0.66 -6.88 11.80
N LEU A 18 0.13 -8.04 11.37
CA LEU A 18 0.67 -9.35 11.74
C LEU A 18 2.10 -9.53 11.19
N LEU A 19 2.37 -9.08 9.96
CA LEU A 19 3.71 -9.12 9.38
C LEU A 19 4.70 -8.29 10.19
N ILE A 20 4.33 -7.08 10.61
CA ILE A 20 5.15 -6.20 11.46
C ILE A 20 5.41 -6.84 12.83
N HIS A 21 4.37 -7.39 13.46
CA HIS A 21 4.52 -8.06 14.76
C HIS A 21 5.43 -9.27 14.67
N TRP A 22 5.28 -10.08 13.61
CA TRP A 22 6.12 -11.26 13.40
C TRP A 22 7.58 -10.88 13.17
N ARG A 23 7.82 -9.92 12.26
CA ARG A 23 9.17 -9.35 12.05
C ARG A 23 9.78 -8.87 13.36
N ASN A 24 9.01 -8.13 14.18
CA ASN A 24 9.50 -7.59 15.44
C ASN A 24 9.86 -8.69 16.44
N ARG A 25 9.10 -9.79 16.50
CA ARG A 25 9.45 -10.95 17.33
C ARG A 25 10.73 -11.63 16.88
N ILE A 26 10.94 -11.77 15.56
CA ILE A 26 12.15 -12.41 15.01
C ILE A 26 13.39 -11.57 15.28
N ILE A 27 13.30 -10.25 15.01
CA ILE A 27 14.47 -9.35 15.13
C ILE A 27 14.72 -8.96 16.59
N HIS A 28 13.66 -8.67 17.31
CA HIS A 28 13.71 -8.25 18.71
C HIS A 28 13.19 -9.36 19.61
N ARG A 29 14.05 -10.29 19.99
CA ARG A 29 13.71 -11.50 20.79
C ARG A 29 12.89 -11.23 22.07
N LYS A 30 12.87 -9.99 22.56
CA LYS A 30 12.07 -9.55 23.72
C LYS A 30 10.74 -8.89 23.34
N SER A 31 10.40 -8.84 22.07
CA SER A 31 9.13 -8.23 21.62
C SER A 31 7.96 -9.12 22.03
N THR A 32 7.02 -8.54 22.78
CA THR A 32 5.76 -9.16 23.18
C THR A 32 4.60 -8.74 22.26
N ALA A 33 4.92 -8.13 21.11
CA ALA A 33 3.91 -7.66 20.16
C ALA A 33 2.98 -8.82 19.76
N SER A 34 1.67 -8.62 19.95
CA SER A 34 0.64 -9.60 19.62
C SER A 34 -0.65 -8.90 19.17
N LEU A 35 -1.50 -9.65 18.52
CA LEU A 35 -2.84 -9.21 18.18
C LEU A 35 -3.73 -9.18 19.43
N THR A 36 -4.68 -8.28 19.48
CA THR A 36 -5.74 -8.27 20.50
C THR A 36 -6.73 -9.40 20.24
N ALA A 37 -7.52 -9.77 21.26
CA ALA A 37 -8.53 -10.80 21.13
C ALA A 37 -9.56 -10.48 20.00
N SER A 38 -9.96 -9.22 19.87
CA SER A 38 -10.87 -8.78 18.81
C SER A 38 -10.24 -8.92 17.40
N GLN A 39 -8.96 -8.59 17.24
CA GLN A 39 -8.23 -8.78 15.99
C GLN A 39 -8.08 -10.25 15.61
N ILE A 40 -7.81 -11.11 16.59
CA ILE A 40 -7.76 -12.57 16.40
C ILE A 40 -9.12 -13.09 15.93
N MET A 41 -10.22 -12.66 16.55
CA MET A 41 -11.57 -13.04 16.11
C MET A 41 -11.84 -12.57 14.69
N ALA A 42 -11.57 -11.32 14.37
CA ALA A 42 -11.78 -10.76 13.01
C ALA A 42 -11.03 -11.56 11.94
N LEU A 43 -9.77 -11.97 12.19
CA LEU A 43 -9.04 -12.85 11.26
C LEU A 43 -9.65 -14.24 11.13
N LYS A 44 -10.18 -14.82 12.22
CA LYS A 44 -10.84 -16.11 12.18
C LYS A 44 -12.16 -16.06 11.42
N ASP A 45 -12.95 -15.01 11.63
CA ASP A 45 -14.23 -14.82 10.95
C ASP A 45 -14.04 -14.58 9.45
N ALA A 46 -12.95 -13.89 9.06
CA ALA A 46 -12.57 -13.68 7.66
C ALA A 46 -11.87 -14.90 6.99
N ASN A 47 -11.76 -16.04 7.66
CA ASN A 47 -10.98 -17.20 7.19
C ASN A 47 -11.35 -17.67 5.77
N ASN A 48 -12.63 -17.70 5.40
CA ASN A 48 -13.04 -18.11 4.06
C ASN A 48 -12.62 -17.11 3.01
N GLN A 49 -12.85 -15.82 3.24
CA GLN A 49 -12.38 -14.75 2.37
C GLN A 49 -10.86 -14.76 2.20
N ILE A 50 -10.11 -14.99 3.28
CA ILE A 50 -8.66 -15.11 3.26
C ILE A 50 -8.20 -16.30 2.43
N LYS A 51 -8.86 -17.47 2.57
CA LYS A 51 -8.56 -18.65 1.77
C LYS A 51 -8.76 -18.42 0.28
N ASP A 52 -9.87 -17.76 -0.08
CA ASP A 52 -10.21 -17.52 -1.47
C ASP A 52 -9.23 -16.52 -2.14
N ASN A 53 -8.85 -15.47 -1.43
CA ASN A 53 -8.03 -14.40 -1.96
C ASN A 53 -6.50 -14.63 -1.86
N TYR A 54 -6.04 -15.48 -0.92
CA TYR A 54 -4.61 -15.61 -0.59
C TYR A 54 -4.14 -17.08 -0.65
N LYS A 55 -4.30 -17.72 -1.81
CA LYS A 55 -3.77 -19.07 -2.11
C LYS A 55 -4.14 -20.12 -1.04
N HIS A 56 -5.39 -20.11 -0.61
CA HIS A 56 -5.90 -21.01 0.44
C HIS A 56 -5.15 -20.86 1.78
N LEU A 57 -4.71 -19.66 2.13
CA LEU A 57 -4.15 -19.39 3.44
C LEU A 57 -5.24 -19.61 4.52
N CYS A 58 -4.94 -20.42 5.52
CA CYS A 58 -5.85 -20.64 6.64
C CYS A 58 -5.48 -19.70 7.80
N SER A 59 -6.39 -18.79 8.18
CA SER A 59 -6.14 -17.83 9.26
C SER A 59 -5.89 -18.51 10.62
N TYR A 60 -6.51 -19.64 10.87
CA TYR A 60 -6.27 -20.42 12.10
C TYR A 60 -4.83 -20.94 12.16
N LYS A 61 -4.35 -21.52 11.05
CA LYS A 61 -2.98 -22.01 10.95
C LYS A 61 -1.96 -20.87 11.01
N LEU A 62 -2.24 -19.77 10.34
CA LEU A 62 -1.42 -18.55 10.37
C LEU A 62 -1.24 -18.04 11.81
N LEU A 63 -2.32 -17.99 12.60
CA LEU A 63 -2.29 -17.58 14.00
C LEU A 63 -1.55 -18.60 14.90
N GLU A 64 -1.68 -19.89 14.62
CA GLU A 64 -0.91 -20.94 15.30
C GLU A 64 0.59 -20.78 15.05
N ASP A 65 1.01 -20.64 13.79
CA ASP A 65 2.38 -20.46 13.39
C ASP A 65 2.96 -19.13 13.94
N PHE A 66 2.15 -18.09 13.99
CA PHE A 66 2.52 -16.84 14.65
C PHE A 66 2.79 -17.04 16.16
N ASN A 67 1.99 -17.82 16.86
CA ASN A 67 2.19 -18.08 18.29
C ASN A 67 3.44 -18.93 18.56
N ILE A 68 3.75 -19.86 17.65
CA ILE A 68 5.00 -20.67 17.73
C ILE A 68 6.23 -19.79 17.37
N GLY A 69 6.04 -18.69 16.62
CA GLY A 69 7.10 -17.76 16.25
C GLY A 69 7.85 -18.13 14.97
N LEU A 70 7.43 -19.17 14.24
CA LEU A 70 8.11 -19.66 13.04
C LEU A 70 7.20 -19.53 11.80
N PRO A 71 7.36 -18.47 10.98
CA PRO A 71 6.60 -18.33 9.75
C PRO A 71 7.03 -19.36 8.71
N THR A 72 6.06 -19.90 7.98
CA THR A 72 6.33 -20.62 6.74
C THR A 72 6.53 -19.63 5.57
N LEU A 73 7.15 -20.08 4.49
CA LEU A 73 7.27 -19.27 3.27
C LEU A 73 5.89 -18.84 2.72
N LYS A 74 4.88 -19.70 2.88
CA LYS A 74 3.50 -19.39 2.50
C LYS A 74 2.92 -18.26 3.34
N ASP A 75 3.13 -18.27 4.65
CA ASP A 75 2.64 -17.22 5.55
C ASP A 75 3.25 -15.87 5.15
N VAL A 76 4.58 -15.82 5.01
CA VAL A 76 5.29 -14.59 4.64
C VAL A 76 4.82 -14.08 3.28
N SER A 77 4.75 -14.91 2.25
CA SER A 77 4.32 -14.50 0.91
C SER A 77 2.87 -14.00 0.88
N SER A 78 1.99 -14.63 1.66
CA SER A 78 0.59 -14.22 1.77
C SER A 78 0.43 -12.91 2.53
N LEU A 79 1.18 -12.71 3.62
CA LEU A 79 1.17 -11.44 4.38
C LEU A 79 1.75 -10.28 3.56
N ILE A 80 2.76 -10.54 2.74
CA ILE A 80 3.27 -9.54 1.78
C ILE A 80 2.19 -9.19 0.75
N ALA A 81 1.47 -10.18 0.20
CA ALA A 81 0.37 -9.93 -0.74
C ALA A 81 -0.75 -9.10 -0.08
N MET A 82 -1.14 -9.40 1.17
CA MET A 82 -2.08 -8.60 1.94
C MET A 82 -1.59 -7.16 2.12
N THR A 83 -0.30 -6.98 2.39
CA THR A 83 0.30 -5.65 2.56
C THR A 83 0.28 -4.86 1.26
N ILE A 84 0.59 -5.48 0.12
CA ILE A 84 0.50 -4.85 -1.21
C ILE A 84 -0.95 -4.43 -1.49
N ASN A 85 -1.91 -5.33 -1.26
CA ASN A 85 -3.33 -5.03 -1.47
C ASN A 85 -3.83 -3.91 -0.52
N TYR A 86 -3.31 -3.86 0.71
CA TYR A 86 -3.59 -2.75 1.63
C TYR A 86 -3.08 -1.41 1.08
N VAL A 87 -1.85 -1.37 0.57
CA VAL A 87 -1.29 -0.16 -0.04
C VAL A 87 -2.15 0.28 -1.22
N HIS A 88 -2.53 -0.62 -2.12
CA HIS A 88 -3.43 -0.30 -3.23
C HIS A 88 -4.82 0.19 -2.76
N ALA A 89 -5.37 -0.42 -1.71
CA ALA A 89 -6.62 0.05 -1.13
C ALA A 89 -6.50 1.47 -0.56
N VAL A 90 -5.40 1.79 0.11
CA VAL A 90 -5.10 3.15 0.58
C VAL A 90 -4.96 4.11 -0.60
N GLU A 91 -4.18 3.76 -1.61
CA GLU A 91 -3.98 4.57 -2.82
C GLU A 91 -5.30 4.91 -3.52
N ASN A 92 -6.23 3.96 -3.60
CA ASN A 92 -7.54 4.15 -4.22
C ASN A 92 -8.46 5.11 -3.44
N HIS A 93 -8.17 5.36 -2.16
CA HIS A 93 -8.93 6.30 -1.34
C HIS A 93 -8.28 7.69 -1.27
N ILE A 94 -7.08 7.84 -1.81
CA ILE A 94 -6.44 9.15 -1.92
C ILE A 94 -7.15 9.90 -3.07
N PRO A 95 -7.76 11.08 -2.82
CA PRO A 95 -8.45 11.83 -3.87
C PRO A 95 -7.47 12.20 -4.99
N GLU A 96 -7.95 12.21 -6.22
CA GLU A 96 -7.16 12.71 -7.34
C GLU A 96 -7.19 14.25 -7.35
N PRO A 97 -6.14 14.92 -7.87
CA PRO A 97 -6.18 16.36 -8.07
C PRO A 97 -7.35 16.76 -8.97
N GLU A 98 -8.11 17.78 -8.57
CA GLU A 98 -9.26 18.29 -9.32
C GLU A 98 -8.93 19.53 -10.16
N SER A 99 -7.73 20.08 -9.99
CA SER A 99 -7.23 21.26 -10.71
C SER A 99 -5.71 21.19 -10.92
N LYS A 100 -5.20 22.10 -11.76
CA LYS A 100 -3.75 22.26 -11.92
C LYS A 100 -3.08 22.70 -10.63
N GLU A 101 -3.71 23.57 -9.87
CA GLU A 101 -3.19 24.06 -8.57
C GLU A 101 -3.10 22.90 -7.57
N ASP A 102 -4.12 22.03 -7.52
CA ASP A 102 -4.09 20.83 -6.69
C ASP A 102 -2.95 19.90 -7.11
N LEU A 103 -2.78 19.67 -8.41
CA LEU A 103 -1.66 18.86 -8.92
C LEU A 103 -0.32 19.40 -8.46
N GLU A 104 -0.11 20.74 -8.56
CA GLU A 104 1.12 21.37 -8.11
C GLU A 104 1.30 21.25 -6.59
N ASN A 105 0.24 21.38 -5.80
CA ASN A 105 0.27 21.19 -4.35
C ASN A 105 0.61 19.74 -3.99
N TRP A 106 0.05 18.76 -4.71
CA TRP A 106 0.42 17.34 -4.55
C TRP A 106 1.91 17.11 -4.82
N LEU A 107 2.44 17.67 -5.92
CA LEU A 107 3.86 17.55 -6.25
C LEU A 107 4.76 18.20 -5.20
N LYS A 108 4.34 19.33 -4.60
CA LYS A 108 5.05 19.97 -3.48
C LYS A 108 5.05 19.07 -2.23
N ASN A 109 3.91 18.46 -1.89
CA ASN A 109 3.80 17.57 -0.74
C ASN A 109 4.61 16.27 -0.89
N LEU A 110 4.89 15.86 -2.13
CA LEU A 110 5.73 14.71 -2.46
C LEU A 110 7.21 15.07 -2.65
N ASP A 111 7.60 16.33 -2.44
CA ASP A 111 8.94 16.88 -2.74
C ASP A 111 9.37 16.73 -4.22
N LEU A 112 8.40 16.55 -5.13
CA LEU A 112 8.65 16.35 -6.56
C LEU A 112 8.48 17.61 -7.41
N TYR A 113 8.06 18.74 -6.82
CA TYR A 113 7.74 19.95 -7.58
C TYR A 113 8.94 20.53 -8.36
N ASN A 114 10.11 20.56 -7.73
CA ASN A 114 11.33 21.06 -8.39
C ASN A 114 11.75 20.18 -9.58
N GLU A 115 11.60 18.87 -9.44
CA GLU A 115 11.88 17.90 -10.51
C GLU A 115 10.85 18.05 -11.66
N TYR A 116 9.59 18.26 -11.31
CA TYR A 116 8.52 18.52 -12.25
C TYR A 116 8.79 19.79 -13.07
N GLU A 117 9.09 20.92 -12.43
CA GLU A 117 9.45 22.16 -13.15
C GLU A 117 10.67 21.98 -14.06
N ARG A 118 11.69 21.24 -13.59
CA ARG A 118 12.86 20.92 -14.41
C ARG A 118 12.45 20.06 -15.62
N ALA A 119 11.61 19.04 -15.39
CA ALA A 119 11.10 18.17 -16.45
C ALA A 119 10.28 18.96 -17.48
N GLN A 120 9.41 19.87 -17.05
CA GLN A 120 8.66 20.75 -17.94
C GLN A 120 9.58 21.61 -18.82
N ARG A 121 10.57 22.27 -18.23
CA ARG A 121 11.56 23.07 -18.98
C ARG A 121 12.31 22.25 -20.03
N VAL A 122 12.71 21.02 -19.66
CA VAL A 122 13.38 20.12 -20.61
C VAL A 122 12.40 19.62 -21.68
N ALA A 123 11.15 19.32 -21.31
CA ALA A 123 10.12 18.88 -22.26
C ALA A 123 9.87 19.88 -23.39
N LEU A 124 9.89 21.19 -23.08
CA LEU A 124 9.72 22.25 -24.10
C LEU A 124 10.77 22.21 -25.22
N SER A 125 11.95 21.65 -24.94
CA SER A 125 13.02 21.48 -25.94
C SER A 125 12.96 20.17 -26.71
N LYS A 126 12.01 19.28 -26.38
CA LYS A 126 11.89 17.94 -26.99
C LYS A 126 10.92 17.92 -28.16
N HIS A 127 11.17 17.01 -29.10
CA HIS A 127 10.27 16.76 -30.23
C HIS A 127 8.88 16.26 -29.80
N ASN A 128 8.80 15.54 -28.65
CA ASN A 128 7.56 15.07 -28.06
C ASN A 128 7.49 15.47 -26.57
N PRO A 129 7.09 16.71 -26.26
CA PRO A 129 7.00 17.19 -24.88
C PRO A 129 6.06 16.35 -24.00
N LEU A 130 4.88 15.99 -24.55
CA LEU A 130 3.89 15.19 -23.81
C LEU A 130 4.42 13.79 -23.48
N GLY A 131 5.11 13.15 -24.43
CA GLY A 131 5.73 11.85 -24.19
C GLY A 131 6.81 11.91 -23.11
N TYR A 132 7.59 12.98 -23.08
CA TYR A 132 8.60 13.20 -22.04
C TYR A 132 7.97 13.35 -20.66
N MET A 133 6.94 14.18 -20.54
CA MET A 133 6.22 14.36 -19.27
C MET A 133 5.46 13.11 -18.85
N THR A 134 4.87 12.37 -19.79
CA THR A 134 4.26 11.06 -19.52
C THR A 134 5.26 10.09 -18.88
N ASN A 135 6.49 10.05 -19.41
CA ASN A 135 7.54 9.20 -18.83
C ASN A 135 7.96 9.67 -17.43
N PHE A 136 8.04 10.97 -17.20
CA PHE A 136 8.30 11.54 -15.86
C PHE A 136 7.27 11.05 -14.86
N PHE A 137 5.96 11.21 -15.16
CA PHE A 137 4.90 10.78 -14.25
C PHE A 137 4.88 9.26 -14.05
N ASN A 138 5.06 8.47 -15.11
CA ASN A 138 5.12 7.01 -14.99
C ASN A 138 6.26 6.53 -14.07
N THR A 139 7.35 7.29 -13.99
CA THR A 139 8.52 6.92 -13.19
C THR A 139 8.40 7.42 -11.75
N GLN A 140 7.91 8.64 -11.55
CA GLN A 140 7.94 9.31 -10.25
C GLN A 140 6.61 9.18 -9.48
N CYS A 141 5.48 9.33 -10.17
CA CYS A 141 4.14 9.33 -9.55
C CYS A 141 3.04 8.96 -10.55
N PRO A 142 2.93 7.67 -10.94
CA PRO A 142 2.00 7.23 -12.00
C PRO A 142 0.55 7.66 -11.78
N LYS A 143 0.12 7.74 -10.52
CA LYS A 143 -1.24 8.15 -10.15
C LYS A 143 -1.59 9.57 -10.60
N LEU A 144 -0.61 10.48 -10.62
CA LEU A 144 -0.85 11.87 -11.02
C LEU A 144 -0.83 12.08 -12.55
N LEU A 145 -0.53 11.04 -13.34
CA LEU A 145 -0.47 11.13 -14.80
C LEU A 145 -1.83 11.50 -15.41
N THR A 146 -2.92 10.96 -14.88
CA THR A 146 -4.27 11.25 -15.38
C THR A 146 -4.61 12.72 -15.16
N ALA A 147 -4.39 13.23 -13.95
CA ALA A 147 -4.59 14.64 -13.62
C ALA A 147 -3.71 15.57 -14.48
N TYR A 148 -2.43 15.20 -14.68
CA TYR A 148 -1.55 15.95 -15.57
C TYR A 148 -2.11 16.08 -16.99
N LYS A 149 -2.60 14.98 -17.58
CA LYS A 149 -3.18 14.98 -18.94
C LYS A 149 -4.49 15.77 -19.05
N LEU A 150 -5.21 15.93 -17.93
CA LEU A 150 -6.45 16.72 -17.91
C LEU A 150 -6.20 18.22 -17.78
N PHE A 151 -5.14 18.64 -17.09
CA PHE A 151 -4.93 20.04 -16.71
C PHE A 151 -3.74 20.71 -17.39
N CYS A 152 -2.89 19.97 -18.08
CA CYS A 152 -1.69 20.46 -18.73
C CYS A 152 -1.54 19.97 -20.17
#